data_9ac954fe7828bd1450059d3268042f6b
#
_entry.id   9ac954fe7828bd1450059d3268042f6b
#
_cell.length_a   1.000
_cell.length_b   1.000
_cell.length_c   1.000
_cell.angle_alpha   90.00
_cell.angle_beta   90.00
_cell.angle_gamma   90.00
#
_symmetry.space_group_name_H-M   'P 1'
#
loop_
_entity.id
_entity.type
_entity.pdbx_description
1 polymer ?
#
loop_
_entity_poly.entity_id
_entity_poly.type
_entity_poly.pdbx_seq_one_letter_code
_entity_poly.pdbx_strand_id
1 'polypeptide(L)'
;SSAASDVYKRQLEEFSELIDPKTGNPLMDRTTLIANTSNMPVAAREASLYSGLTLAEYYRDMGYDVAIMADSTSRWAEALRELSGRLEEMPAEEGFPAYLASRLSAFYERAGMMQNLNGSEGSVSIIGAVSPQGGDFSEPVTQNTKRFVRCFWGLDKNLAYARHFPAIQWLDSYSEYLTDLAPWYTEHVNKDFVDYRNQLVYLLNQEASLMEIVKLIGADVLPDDQKLILDIAKVIRVGFLQQNAFHKDDTCVPLEKQFKMMDVILYLYKKARSLVHMSMPMSILKEDPIWDKLISIKYDIPNDRLDMFDDYKKDIDRFYDSILEKNA
;
A
#
# COMPACT_ATOMS: atom_id res chain seq x y z
N SER A 1 1.69 -23.56 17.46
CA SER A 1 0.23 -23.79 17.42
C SER A 1 -0.54 -22.80 18.31
N SER A 2 -0.01 -22.32 19.43
CA SER A 2 -0.69 -21.34 20.31
C SER A 2 -0.83 -19.97 19.65
N ALA A 3 0.20 -19.47 18.97
CA ALA A 3 0.20 -18.15 18.36
C ALA A 3 -0.90 -17.97 17.28
N ALA A 4 -1.11 -18.97 16.43
CA ALA A 4 -2.15 -18.90 15.40
C ALA A 4 -3.57 -18.91 15.99
N SER A 5 -3.79 -19.67 17.07
CA SER A 5 -5.08 -19.68 17.77
C SER A 5 -5.36 -18.37 18.53
N ASP A 6 -4.33 -17.71 19.03
CA ASP A 6 -4.47 -16.43 19.72
C ASP A 6 -4.77 -15.28 18.75
N VAL A 7 -4.14 -15.26 17.57
CA VAL A 7 -4.47 -14.32 16.49
C VAL A 7 -5.92 -14.48 16.05
N TYR A 8 -6.37 -15.71 15.85
CA TYR A 8 -7.73 -16.01 15.43
C TYR A 8 -8.78 -15.56 16.48
N LYS A 9 -8.54 -15.81 17.76
CA LYS A 9 -9.41 -15.34 18.84
C LYS A 9 -9.49 -13.83 18.89
N ARG A 10 -8.35 -13.17 18.76
CA ARG A 10 -8.26 -11.71 18.74
C ARG A 10 -9.04 -11.11 17.56
N GLN A 11 -8.94 -11.71 16.37
CA GLN A 11 -9.73 -11.26 15.21
C GLN A 11 -11.23 -11.40 15.46
N LEU A 12 -11.69 -12.49 16.10
CA LEU A 12 -13.09 -12.67 16.48
C LEU A 12 -13.57 -11.58 17.44
N GLU A 13 -12.77 -11.26 18.45
CA GLU A 13 -13.08 -10.21 19.42
C GLU A 13 -13.14 -8.84 18.75
N GLU A 14 -12.11 -8.47 17.99
CA GLU A 14 -12.01 -7.16 17.31
C GLU A 14 -13.16 -6.95 16.30
N PHE A 15 -13.50 -7.95 15.49
CA PHE A 15 -14.62 -7.82 14.53
C PHE A 15 -15.98 -7.77 15.19
N SER A 16 -16.13 -8.33 16.39
CA SER A 16 -17.36 -8.24 17.17
C SER A 16 -17.54 -6.85 17.82
N GLU A 17 -16.44 -6.16 18.11
CA GLU A 17 -16.44 -4.81 18.67
C GLU A 17 -16.63 -3.71 17.62
N LEU A 18 -16.20 -3.97 16.37
CA LEU A 18 -16.35 -3.03 15.27
C LEU A 18 -17.80 -2.96 14.81
N ILE A 19 -18.37 -1.77 14.85
CA ILE A 19 -19.75 -1.51 14.43
C ILE A 19 -19.77 -0.96 13.00
N ASP A 20 -20.56 -1.58 12.13
CA ASP A 20 -20.81 -1.08 10.78
C ASP A 20 -21.62 0.23 10.88
N PRO A 21 -21.08 1.36 10.43
CA PRO A 21 -21.77 2.65 10.53
C PRO A 21 -23.06 2.74 9.72
N LYS A 22 -23.25 1.86 8.72
CA LYS A 22 -24.46 1.83 7.89
C LYS A 22 -25.61 1.07 8.53
N THR A 23 -25.31 -0.04 9.21
CA THR A 23 -26.33 -0.94 9.77
C THR A 23 -26.47 -0.81 11.27
N GLY A 24 -25.48 -0.29 11.98
CA GLY A 24 -25.40 -0.23 13.43
C GLY A 24 -25.14 -1.60 14.10
N ASN A 25 -24.91 -2.65 13.32
CA ASN A 25 -24.63 -3.99 13.79
C ASN A 25 -23.12 -4.28 13.84
N PRO A 26 -22.66 -5.28 14.62
CA PRO A 26 -21.27 -5.71 14.59
C PRO A 26 -20.83 -6.13 13.18
N LEU A 27 -19.59 -5.81 12.80
CA LEU A 27 -19.02 -6.22 11.52
C LEU A 27 -19.00 -7.74 11.37
N MET A 28 -18.95 -8.47 12.50
CA MET A 28 -18.98 -9.93 12.53
C MET A 28 -20.25 -10.52 11.90
N ASP A 29 -21.38 -9.83 11.95
CA ASP A 29 -22.65 -10.27 11.33
C ASP A 29 -22.56 -10.36 9.80
N ARG A 30 -21.57 -9.65 9.20
CA ARG A 30 -21.28 -9.64 7.75
C ARG A 30 -19.97 -10.32 7.41
N THR A 31 -19.41 -11.08 8.33
CA THR A 31 -18.09 -11.72 8.18
C THR A 31 -18.22 -13.23 8.31
N THR A 32 -17.65 -13.96 7.36
CA THR A 32 -17.50 -15.42 7.42
C THR A 32 -16.03 -15.74 7.64
N LEU A 33 -15.73 -16.47 8.72
CA LEU A 33 -14.37 -16.90 9.04
C LEU A 33 -14.19 -18.38 8.67
N ILE A 34 -13.15 -18.66 7.86
CA ILE A 34 -12.75 -20.01 7.49
C ILE A 34 -11.35 -20.24 8.06
N ALA A 35 -11.28 -20.95 9.17
CA ALA A 35 -10.02 -21.19 9.86
C ALA A 35 -9.43 -22.55 9.49
N ASN A 36 -8.16 -22.54 9.07
CA ASN A 36 -7.37 -23.75 8.85
C ASN A 36 -6.16 -23.73 9.77
N THR A 37 -6.07 -24.69 10.65
CA THR A 37 -4.92 -24.89 11.53
C THR A 37 -3.97 -25.95 10.93
N SER A 38 -2.70 -25.90 11.31
CA SER A 38 -1.66 -26.80 10.79
C SER A 38 -1.89 -28.28 11.11
N ASN A 39 -2.75 -28.59 12.07
CA ASN A 39 -3.14 -29.95 12.46
C ASN A 39 -4.35 -30.50 11.69
N MET A 40 -4.94 -29.69 10.80
CA MET A 40 -6.04 -30.18 9.95
C MET A 40 -5.54 -31.06 8.81
N PRO A 41 -6.38 -32.02 8.31
CA PRO A 41 -6.04 -32.83 7.16
C PRO A 41 -5.67 -31.95 5.95
N VAL A 42 -4.67 -32.40 5.17
CA VAL A 42 -4.18 -31.67 3.99
C VAL A 42 -5.28 -31.35 3.00
N ALA A 43 -6.16 -32.32 2.72
CA ALA A 43 -7.30 -32.12 1.83
C ALA A 43 -8.27 -31.03 2.31
N ALA A 44 -8.48 -30.90 3.63
CA ALA A 44 -9.31 -29.84 4.19
C ALA A 44 -8.63 -28.45 4.04
N ARG A 45 -7.32 -28.39 4.22
CA ARG A 45 -6.55 -27.15 4.01
C ARG A 45 -6.58 -26.73 2.53
N GLU A 46 -6.47 -27.66 1.60
CA GLU A 46 -6.56 -27.38 0.17
C GLU A 46 -7.98 -26.95 -0.23
N ALA A 47 -9.02 -27.62 0.25
CA ALA A 47 -10.42 -27.32 -0.08
C ALA A 47 -10.93 -26.01 0.49
N SER A 48 -10.34 -25.49 1.56
CA SER A 48 -10.81 -24.30 2.26
C SER A 48 -10.84 -23.04 1.41
N LEU A 49 -9.85 -22.90 0.52
CA LEU A 49 -9.75 -21.77 -0.40
C LEU A 49 -10.96 -21.72 -1.33
N TYR A 50 -11.33 -22.86 -1.89
CA TYR A 50 -12.50 -22.98 -2.78
C TYR A 50 -13.82 -22.82 -2.04
N SER A 51 -13.90 -23.28 -0.79
CA SER A 51 -15.08 -23.06 0.06
C SER A 51 -15.33 -21.57 0.31
N GLY A 52 -14.26 -20.83 0.63
CA GLY A 52 -14.34 -19.38 0.79
C GLY A 52 -14.74 -18.67 -0.48
N LEU A 53 -14.17 -19.06 -1.60
CA LEU A 53 -14.47 -18.50 -2.90
C LEU A 53 -15.93 -18.76 -3.30
N THR A 54 -16.43 -19.98 -3.09
CA THR A 54 -17.83 -20.34 -3.38
C THR A 54 -18.82 -19.49 -2.59
N LEU A 55 -18.55 -19.27 -1.30
CA LEU A 55 -19.38 -18.39 -0.48
C LEU A 55 -19.33 -16.94 -0.99
N ALA A 56 -18.16 -16.44 -1.35
CA ALA A 56 -18.02 -15.09 -1.89
C ALA A 56 -18.77 -14.90 -3.20
N GLU A 57 -18.67 -15.87 -4.12
CA GLU A 57 -19.40 -15.84 -5.38
C GLU A 57 -20.92 -15.94 -5.18
N TYR A 58 -21.37 -16.72 -4.19
CA TYR A 58 -22.78 -16.81 -3.85
C TYR A 58 -23.34 -15.44 -3.44
N TYR A 59 -22.65 -14.70 -2.58
CA TYR A 59 -23.08 -13.36 -2.19
C TYR A 59 -22.92 -12.34 -3.33
N ARG A 60 -21.89 -12.43 -4.15
CA ARG A 60 -21.74 -11.61 -5.36
C ARG A 60 -22.97 -11.77 -6.29
N ASP A 61 -23.39 -13.00 -6.52
CA ASP A 61 -24.53 -13.32 -7.41
C ASP A 61 -25.86 -12.83 -6.81
N MET A 62 -25.91 -12.54 -5.53
CA MET A 62 -27.03 -11.85 -4.86
C MET A 62 -26.95 -10.32 -4.95
N GLY A 63 -25.90 -9.75 -5.59
CA GLY A 63 -25.71 -8.31 -5.76
C GLY A 63 -24.92 -7.63 -4.65
N TYR A 64 -24.11 -8.37 -3.90
CA TYR A 64 -23.24 -7.81 -2.87
C TYR A 64 -21.80 -7.62 -3.36
N ASP A 65 -21.12 -6.66 -2.75
CA ASP A 65 -19.67 -6.50 -2.87
C ASP A 65 -18.99 -7.30 -1.76
N VAL A 66 -18.14 -8.25 -2.14
CA VAL A 66 -17.51 -9.19 -1.22
C VAL A 66 -15.99 -9.03 -1.25
N ALA A 67 -15.35 -8.98 -0.10
CA ALA A 67 -13.90 -9.00 0.04
C ALA A 67 -13.44 -10.35 0.62
N ILE A 68 -12.53 -11.03 -0.07
CA ILE A 68 -11.84 -12.23 0.41
C ILE A 68 -10.44 -11.81 0.89
N MET A 69 -10.13 -12.12 2.14
CA MET A 69 -8.79 -11.95 2.70
C MET A 69 -8.21 -13.34 2.98
N ALA A 70 -7.27 -13.77 2.13
CA ALA A 70 -6.65 -15.09 2.23
C ALA A 70 -5.25 -14.98 2.87
N ASP A 71 -5.14 -15.28 4.14
CA ASP A 71 -3.89 -15.29 4.89
C ASP A 71 -3.54 -16.72 5.34
N SER A 72 -2.60 -17.39 4.71
CA SER A 72 -1.88 -16.98 3.50
C SER A 72 -2.03 -18.03 2.40
N THR A 73 -1.97 -17.59 1.17
CA THR A 73 -1.99 -18.50 0.00
C THR A 73 -0.75 -19.40 -0.05
N SER A 74 0.36 -19.01 0.56
CA SER A 74 1.55 -19.87 0.73
C SER A 74 1.23 -21.16 1.51
N ARG A 75 0.39 -21.07 2.54
CA ARG A 75 -0.02 -22.28 3.31
C ARG A 75 -0.92 -23.20 2.52
N TRP A 76 -1.76 -22.64 1.66
CA TRP A 76 -2.52 -23.42 0.70
C TRP A 76 -1.61 -24.11 -0.32
N ALA A 77 -0.61 -23.41 -0.86
CA ALA A 77 0.37 -23.99 -1.80
C ALA A 77 1.21 -25.09 -1.15
N GLU A 78 1.59 -24.97 0.13
CA GLU A 78 2.23 -26.04 0.91
C GLU A 78 1.32 -27.29 1.00
N ALA A 79 0.03 -27.11 1.25
CA ALA A 79 -0.91 -28.22 1.28
C ALA A 79 -1.03 -28.89 -0.10
N LEU A 80 -1.03 -28.11 -1.17
CA LEU A 80 -1.04 -28.62 -2.54
C LEU A 80 0.23 -29.42 -2.86
N ARG A 81 1.40 -28.95 -2.44
CA ARG A 81 2.68 -29.66 -2.55
C ARG A 81 2.66 -30.98 -1.78
N GLU A 82 2.15 -30.99 -0.56
CA GLU A 82 2.05 -32.21 0.26
C GLU A 82 1.10 -33.24 -0.39
N LEU A 83 -0.03 -32.78 -0.93
CA LEU A 83 -1.01 -33.64 -1.60
C LEU A 83 -0.43 -34.28 -2.86
N SER A 84 0.21 -33.49 -3.73
CA SER A 84 0.86 -33.99 -4.95
C SER A 84 1.98 -34.99 -4.64
N GLY A 85 2.75 -34.75 -3.58
CA GLY A 85 3.78 -35.70 -3.11
C GLY A 85 3.20 -37.01 -2.64
N ARG A 86 2.04 -37.04 -1.96
CA ARG A 86 1.34 -38.26 -1.56
C ARG A 86 0.73 -39.01 -2.74
N LEU A 87 0.40 -38.31 -3.82
CA LEU A 87 -0.10 -38.88 -5.06
C LEU A 87 1.03 -39.33 -6.01
N GLU A 88 2.29 -39.21 -5.59
CA GLU A 88 3.48 -39.54 -6.37
C GLU A 88 3.54 -38.79 -7.72
N GLU A 89 2.98 -37.58 -7.79
CA GLU A 89 3.06 -36.76 -8.98
C GLU A 89 4.49 -36.24 -9.18
N MET A 90 4.90 -36.05 -10.45
CA MET A 90 6.23 -35.53 -10.75
C MET A 90 6.36 -34.09 -10.24
N PRO A 91 7.30 -33.79 -9.33
CA PRO A 91 7.49 -32.47 -8.82
C PRO A 91 8.12 -31.56 -9.87
N ALA A 92 7.69 -30.31 -9.89
CA ALA A 92 8.32 -29.22 -10.63
C ALA A 92 9.25 -28.41 -9.72
N GLU A 93 9.36 -27.11 -9.93
CA GLU A 93 10.23 -26.19 -9.20
C GLU A 93 9.97 -26.24 -7.69
N GLU A 94 11.02 -26.40 -6.89
CA GLU A 94 10.98 -26.49 -5.42
C GLU A 94 10.00 -27.54 -4.84
N GLY A 95 9.71 -28.58 -5.62
CA GLY A 95 8.82 -29.66 -5.20
C GLY A 95 7.33 -29.33 -5.28
N PHE A 96 6.95 -28.18 -5.84
CA PHE A 96 5.56 -27.86 -6.14
C PHE A 96 5.07 -28.63 -7.37
N PRO A 97 3.75 -28.90 -7.47
CA PRO A 97 3.20 -29.50 -8.68
C PRO A 97 3.27 -28.54 -9.86
N ALA A 98 3.42 -29.07 -11.08
CA ALA A 98 3.50 -28.29 -12.32
C ALA A 98 2.27 -27.39 -12.56
N TYR A 99 1.12 -27.74 -11.98
CA TYR A 99 -0.13 -26.98 -12.09
C TYR A 99 -0.32 -25.90 -11.00
N LEU A 100 0.69 -25.61 -10.18
CA LEU A 100 0.59 -24.53 -9.17
C LEU A 100 0.18 -23.21 -9.80
N ALA A 101 0.83 -22.82 -10.90
CA ALA A 101 0.55 -21.57 -11.61
C ALA A 101 -0.91 -21.49 -12.08
N SER A 102 -1.43 -22.54 -12.70
CA SER A 102 -2.82 -22.57 -13.19
C SER A 102 -3.84 -22.55 -12.05
N ARG A 103 -3.55 -23.16 -10.91
CA ARG A 103 -4.41 -23.11 -9.73
C ARG A 103 -4.46 -21.72 -9.09
N LEU A 104 -3.32 -21.04 -8.98
CA LEU A 104 -3.25 -19.65 -8.52
C LEU A 104 -3.99 -18.70 -9.47
N SER A 105 -3.76 -18.85 -10.78
CA SER A 105 -4.47 -18.08 -11.79
C SER A 105 -5.98 -18.25 -11.67
N ALA A 106 -6.47 -19.48 -11.60
CA ALA A 106 -7.89 -19.79 -11.47
C ALA A 106 -8.52 -19.19 -10.20
N PHE A 107 -7.76 -19.09 -9.11
CA PHE A 107 -8.22 -18.45 -7.89
C PHE A 107 -8.35 -16.93 -8.05
N TYR A 108 -7.30 -16.25 -8.51
CA TYR A 108 -7.31 -14.80 -8.65
C TYR A 108 -8.20 -14.29 -9.79
N GLU A 109 -8.41 -15.10 -10.85
CA GLU A 109 -9.32 -14.79 -11.96
C GLU A 109 -10.79 -14.61 -11.53
N ARG A 110 -11.15 -15.17 -10.37
CA ARG A 110 -12.51 -15.04 -9.83
C ARG A 110 -12.82 -13.64 -9.25
N ALA A 111 -11.79 -12.82 -9.04
CA ALA A 111 -11.97 -11.44 -8.63
C ALA A 111 -12.49 -10.60 -9.81
N GLY A 112 -13.49 -9.78 -9.55
CA GLY A 112 -14.03 -8.87 -10.53
C GLY A 112 -15.46 -8.46 -10.25
N MET A 113 -15.98 -7.56 -11.08
CA MET A 113 -17.35 -7.09 -11.06
C MET A 113 -18.17 -7.88 -12.07
N MET A 114 -19.34 -8.31 -11.69
CA MET A 114 -20.24 -9.12 -12.49
C MET A 114 -21.63 -8.48 -12.58
N GLN A 115 -22.21 -8.53 -13.77
CA GLN A 115 -23.63 -8.28 -13.94
C GLN A 115 -24.39 -9.61 -13.76
N ASN A 116 -25.23 -9.68 -12.76
CA ASN A 116 -25.95 -10.87 -12.38
C ASN A 116 -27.16 -11.14 -13.28
N LEU A 117 -27.62 -12.39 -13.30
CA LEU A 117 -28.78 -12.79 -14.11
C LEU A 117 -30.08 -12.05 -13.74
N ASN A 118 -30.20 -11.58 -12.51
CA ASN A 118 -31.33 -10.80 -12.02
C ASN A 118 -31.23 -9.30 -12.36
N GLY A 119 -30.17 -8.88 -13.07
CA GLY A 119 -29.92 -7.48 -13.43
C GLY A 119 -29.23 -6.65 -12.35
N SER A 120 -28.91 -7.23 -11.20
CA SER A 120 -28.07 -6.56 -10.19
C SER A 120 -26.58 -6.66 -10.55
N GLU A 121 -25.77 -5.81 -9.93
CA GLU A 121 -24.32 -5.88 -10.01
C GLU A 121 -23.76 -6.35 -8.66
N GLY A 122 -22.67 -7.11 -8.70
CA GLY A 122 -21.95 -7.55 -7.52
C GLY A 122 -20.48 -7.75 -7.84
N SER A 123 -19.63 -7.68 -6.82
CA SER A 123 -18.19 -7.82 -7.00
C SER A 123 -17.53 -8.77 -6.00
N VAL A 124 -16.41 -9.35 -6.40
CA VAL A 124 -15.47 -10.05 -5.51
C VAL A 124 -14.10 -9.38 -5.61
N SER A 125 -13.59 -8.92 -4.48
CA SER A 125 -12.22 -8.44 -4.35
C SER A 125 -11.40 -9.46 -3.57
N ILE A 126 -10.24 -9.86 -4.09
CA ILE A 126 -9.36 -10.85 -3.44
C ILE A 126 -8.07 -10.17 -2.99
N ILE A 127 -7.79 -10.26 -1.69
CA ILE A 127 -6.53 -9.83 -1.09
C ILE A 127 -5.83 -11.07 -0.56
N GLY A 128 -4.82 -11.54 -1.29
CA GLY A 128 -4.05 -12.73 -0.93
C GLY A 128 -2.72 -12.34 -0.29
N ALA A 129 -2.48 -12.80 0.94
CA ALA A 129 -1.17 -12.69 1.55
C ALA A 129 -0.27 -13.82 1.07
N VAL A 130 0.97 -13.49 0.76
CA VAL A 130 2.05 -14.43 0.43
C VAL A 130 3.13 -14.29 1.50
N SER A 131 3.60 -15.42 2.02
CA SER A 131 4.60 -15.45 3.11
C SER A 131 5.86 -16.19 2.65
N PRO A 132 6.70 -15.58 1.80
CA PRO A 132 7.92 -16.21 1.31
C PRO A 132 8.91 -16.44 2.44
N GLN A 133 9.57 -17.60 2.44
CA GLN A 133 10.57 -17.92 3.46
C GLN A 133 11.75 -16.94 3.37
N GLY A 134 12.16 -16.39 4.50
CA GLY A 134 13.25 -15.43 4.54
C GLY A 134 12.96 -14.06 3.88
N GLY A 135 11.77 -13.86 3.31
CA GLY A 135 11.43 -12.67 2.53
C GLY A 135 11.96 -12.74 1.09
N ASP A 136 12.26 -13.94 0.60
CA ASP A 136 12.72 -14.16 -0.77
C ASP A 136 11.56 -14.19 -1.76
N PHE A 137 11.37 -13.11 -2.49
CA PHE A 137 10.32 -12.98 -3.51
C PHE A 137 10.59 -13.82 -4.77
N SER A 138 11.72 -14.54 -4.86
CA SER A 138 12.02 -15.42 -6.00
C SER A 138 11.36 -16.78 -5.90
N GLU A 139 10.77 -17.14 -4.75
CA GLU A 139 10.07 -18.41 -4.57
C GLU A 139 8.91 -18.60 -5.57
N PRO A 140 8.59 -19.86 -5.98
CA PRO A 140 7.59 -20.11 -7.02
C PRO A 140 6.20 -19.57 -6.72
N VAL A 141 5.73 -19.62 -5.47
CA VAL A 141 4.39 -19.14 -5.10
C VAL A 141 4.29 -17.62 -5.29
N THR A 142 5.28 -16.88 -4.80
CA THR A 142 5.34 -15.41 -4.93
C THR A 142 5.48 -14.99 -6.39
N GLN A 143 6.38 -15.63 -7.12
CA GLN A 143 6.61 -15.31 -8.54
C GLN A 143 5.36 -15.58 -9.40
N ASN A 144 4.69 -16.71 -9.20
CA ASN A 144 3.46 -17.00 -9.92
C ASN A 144 2.33 -16.05 -9.50
N THR A 145 2.20 -15.72 -8.20
CA THR A 145 1.20 -14.76 -7.74
C THR A 145 1.41 -13.41 -8.42
N LYS A 146 2.63 -12.88 -8.44
CA LYS A 146 2.95 -11.59 -9.11
C LYS A 146 2.61 -11.58 -10.61
N ARG A 147 2.59 -12.73 -11.27
CA ARG A 147 2.22 -12.83 -12.70
C ARG A 147 0.72 -12.64 -12.94
N PHE A 148 -0.11 -12.95 -11.96
CA PHE A 148 -1.57 -12.96 -12.13
C PHE A 148 -2.28 -11.79 -11.45
N VAL A 149 -1.63 -11.16 -10.45
CA VAL A 149 -2.22 -10.02 -9.75
C VAL A 149 -1.80 -8.69 -10.38
N ARG A 150 -2.73 -7.79 -10.52
CA ARG A 150 -2.49 -6.44 -11.07
C ARG A 150 -2.03 -5.43 -10.00
N CYS A 151 -2.08 -5.82 -8.74
CA CYS A 151 -1.61 -4.99 -7.63
C CYS A 151 -0.80 -5.86 -6.66
N PHE A 152 0.37 -5.40 -6.26
CA PHE A 152 1.24 -6.09 -5.32
C PHE A 152 1.80 -5.11 -4.30
N TRP A 153 1.71 -5.46 -3.03
CA TRP A 153 2.27 -4.72 -1.91
C TRP A 153 3.44 -5.50 -1.30
N GLY A 154 4.65 -5.05 -1.60
CA GLY A 154 5.86 -5.65 -1.05
C GLY A 154 6.09 -5.21 0.39
N LEU A 155 5.98 -6.13 1.35
CA LEU A 155 6.26 -5.82 2.75
C LEU A 155 7.78 -5.87 3.02
N ASP A 156 8.31 -4.86 3.72
CA ASP A 156 9.72 -4.73 4.06
C ASP A 156 9.95 -4.79 5.57
N LYS A 157 10.90 -5.65 5.99
CA LYS A 157 11.27 -5.83 7.39
C LYS A 157 11.95 -4.59 7.98
N ASN A 158 12.76 -3.89 7.17
CA ASN A 158 13.51 -2.73 7.65
C ASN A 158 12.58 -1.57 7.95
N LEU A 159 11.54 -1.37 7.13
CA LEU A 159 10.49 -0.40 7.39
C LEU A 159 9.74 -0.72 8.68
N ALA A 160 9.41 -2.01 8.91
CA ALA A 160 8.75 -2.44 10.15
C ALA A 160 9.64 -2.21 11.38
N TYR A 161 10.92 -2.53 11.32
CA TYR A 161 11.87 -2.27 12.39
C TYR A 161 12.09 -0.79 12.66
N ALA A 162 12.05 0.04 11.60
CA ALA A 162 12.09 1.50 11.72
C ALA A 162 10.75 2.10 12.20
N ARG A 163 9.73 1.27 12.47
CA ARG A 163 8.38 1.69 12.85
C ARG A 163 7.71 2.58 11.81
N HIS A 164 8.06 2.38 10.54
CA HIS A 164 7.37 3.00 9.43
C HIS A 164 6.20 2.09 9.02
N PHE A 165 4.99 2.51 9.32
CA PHE A 165 3.77 1.78 8.99
C PHE A 165 2.88 2.60 8.06
N PRO A 166 2.17 1.92 7.12
CA PRO A 166 2.31 0.51 6.75
C PRO A 166 3.73 0.23 6.22
N ALA A 167 4.27 -0.96 6.54
CA ALA A 167 5.63 -1.36 6.15
C ALA A 167 5.69 -1.84 4.69
N ILE A 168 5.07 -1.08 3.79
CA ILE A 168 4.98 -1.35 2.35
C ILE A 168 6.11 -0.63 1.63
N GLN A 169 6.99 -1.40 0.97
CA GLN A 169 8.08 -0.83 0.19
C GLN A 169 7.54 -0.29 -1.13
N TRP A 170 7.66 1.01 -1.32
CA TRP A 170 7.09 1.74 -2.46
C TRP A 170 7.79 1.49 -3.80
N LEU A 171 9.05 1.02 -3.78
CA LEU A 171 9.80 0.70 -5.00
C LEU A 171 9.48 -0.71 -5.52
N ASP A 172 9.18 -1.65 -4.62
CA ASP A 172 8.88 -3.04 -4.97
C ASP A 172 7.39 -3.28 -5.20
N SER A 173 6.57 -2.32 -4.80
CA SER A 173 5.11 -2.38 -4.92
C SER A 173 4.65 -1.76 -6.23
N TYR A 174 3.59 -2.31 -6.81
CA TYR A 174 3.01 -1.79 -8.04
C TYR A 174 1.49 -1.93 -8.07
N SER A 175 0.86 -1.14 -8.93
CA SER A 175 -0.54 -1.26 -9.31
C SER A 175 -0.69 -0.95 -10.80
N GLU A 176 -1.20 -1.90 -11.56
CA GLU A 176 -1.53 -1.73 -12.98
C GLU A 176 -2.89 -1.06 -13.18
N TYR A 177 -3.69 -0.94 -12.11
CA TYR A 177 -5.00 -0.28 -12.17
C TYR A 177 -4.92 1.23 -12.42
N LEU A 178 -3.75 1.84 -12.22
CA LEU A 178 -3.62 3.30 -12.32
C LEU A 178 -4.04 3.85 -13.68
N THR A 179 -3.70 3.14 -14.76
CA THR A 179 -4.04 3.56 -16.12
C THR A 179 -5.56 3.49 -16.36
N ASP A 180 -6.20 2.42 -15.91
CA ASP A 180 -7.64 2.21 -16.07
C ASP A 180 -8.45 3.18 -15.20
N LEU A 181 -7.93 3.52 -14.01
CA LEU A 181 -8.58 4.42 -13.05
C LEU A 181 -8.23 5.90 -13.26
N ALA A 182 -7.29 6.23 -14.15
CA ALA A 182 -6.89 7.62 -14.39
C ALA A 182 -8.07 8.55 -14.76
N PRO A 183 -9.02 8.15 -15.63
CA PRO A 183 -10.21 8.97 -15.91
C PRO A 183 -11.06 9.23 -14.66
N TRP A 184 -11.23 8.20 -13.82
CA TRP A 184 -11.98 8.31 -12.57
C TRP A 184 -11.33 9.29 -11.58
N TYR A 185 -9.99 9.22 -11.40
CA TYR A 185 -9.27 10.16 -10.55
C TYR A 185 -9.37 11.60 -11.08
N THR A 186 -9.33 11.76 -12.40
CA THR A 186 -9.46 13.07 -13.04
C THR A 186 -10.83 13.69 -12.77
N GLU A 187 -11.89 12.90 -12.81
CA GLU A 187 -13.27 13.36 -12.61
C GLU A 187 -13.60 13.58 -11.14
N HIS A 188 -13.18 12.68 -10.23
CA HIS A 188 -13.65 12.65 -8.85
C HIS A 188 -12.66 13.26 -7.85
N VAL A 189 -11.39 13.44 -8.21
CA VAL A 189 -10.38 14.02 -7.31
C VAL A 189 -9.76 15.27 -7.92
N ASN A 190 -8.89 15.10 -8.90
CA ASN A 190 -8.25 16.19 -9.63
C ASN A 190 -7.55 15.65 -10.88
N LYS A 191 -7.52 16.49 -11.93
CA LYS A 191 -6.85 16.15 -13.21
C LYS A 191 -5.35 15.85 -13.08
N ASP A 192 -4.68 16.43 -12.08
CA ASP A 192 -3.24 16.32 -11.87
C ASP A 192 -2.89 15.19 -10.87
N PHE A 193 -3.87 14.43 -10.34
CA PHE A 193 -3.64 13.41 -9.31
C PHE A 193 -2.61 12.36 -9.72
N VAL A 194 -2.77 11.79 -10.91
CA VAL A 194 -1.87 10.75 -11.42
C VAL A 194 -0.48 11.30 -11.71
N ASP A 195 -0.39 12.52 -12.24
CA ASP A 195 0.88 13.17 -12.51
C ASP A 195 1.64 13.47 -11.21
N TYR A 196 0.98 13.98 -10.19
CA TYR A 196 1.59 14.24 -8.88
C TYR A 196 2.08 12.95 -8.22
N ARG A 197 1.27 11.90 -8.24
CA ARG A 197 1.71 10.56 -7.79
C ARG A 197 2.98 10.11 -8.50
N ASN A 198 3.05 10.27 -9.83
CA ASN A 198 4.20 9.86 -10.61
C ASN A 198 5.45 10.70 -10.30
N GLN A 199 5.29 12.01 -10.05
CA GLN A 199 6.37 12.87 -9.60
C GLN A 199 6.93 12.43 -8.23
N LEU A 200 6.08 12.07 -7.26
CA LEU A 200 6.53 11.55 -5.96
C LEU A 200 7.31 10.24 -6.11
N VAL A 201 6.81 9.31 -6.92
CA VAL A 201 7.51 8.04 -7.19
C VAL A 201 8.86 8.28 -7.86
N TYR A 202 8.93 9.23 -8.81
CA TYR A 202 10.19 9.61 -9.43
C TYR A 202 11.21 10.12 -8.39
N LEU A 203 10.79 10.99 -7.48
CA LEU A 203 11.66 11.53 -6.42
C LEU A 203 12.17 10.42 -5.48
N LEU A 204 11.32 9.47 -5.12
CA LEU A 204 11.70 8.32 -4.28
C LEU A 204 12.68 7.38 -5.00
N ASN A 205 12.54 7.19 -6.31
CA ASN A 205 13.51 6.43 -7.11
C ASN A 205 14.87 7.15 -7.19
N GLN A 206 14.86 8.49 -7.35
CA GLN A 206 16.09 9.28 -7.32
C GLN A 206 16.78 9.19 -5.95
N GLU A 207 16.01 9.29 -4.86
CA GLU A 207 16.56 9.09 -3.51
C GLU A 207 17.24 7.74 -3.37
N ALA A 208 16.59 6.66 -3.79
CA ALA A 208 17.16 5.31 -3.69
C ALA A 208 18.53 5.22 -4.39
N SER A 209 18.64 5.79 -5.59
CA SER A 209 19.91 5.83 -6.33
C SER A 209 20.98 6.68 -5.61
N LEU A 210 20.60 7.83 -5.05
CA LEU A 210 21.49 8.69 -4.28
C LEU A 210 21.93 8.05 -2.97
N MET A 211 21.08 7.28 -2.31
CA MET A 211 21.42 6.60 -1.05
C MET A 211 22.54 5.58 -1.22
N GLU A 212 22.69 4.96 -2.39
CA GLU A 212 23.85 4.10 -2.68
C GLU A 212 25.15 4.91 -2.68
N ILE A 213 25.13 6.13 -3.22
CA ILE A 213 26.28 7.05 -3.20
C ILE A 213 26.54 7.54 -1.77
N VAL A 214 25.48 7.94 -1.06
CA VAL A 214 25.58 8.42 0.35
C VAL A 214 26.23 7.39 1.27
N LYS A 215 25.95 6.11 1.10
CA LYS A 215 26.57 5.02 1.86
C LYS A 215 28.10 4.97 1.69
N LEU A 216 28.60 5.40 0.52
CA LEU A 216 30.03 5.34 0.18
C LEU A 216 30.80 6.59 0.59
N ILE A 217 30.24 7.78 0.36
CA ILE A 217 30.95 9.06 0.52
C ILE A 217 30.34 10.03 1.56
N GLY A 218 29.18 9.71 2.09
CA GLY A 218 28.43 10.58 3.01
C GLY A 218 27.51 11.58 2.28
N ALA A 219 26.51 12.10 2.98
CA ALA A 219 25.54 13.03 2.42
C ALA A 219 26.10 14.46 2.27
N ASP A 220 27.08 14.85 3.06
CA ASP A 220 27.61 16.21 3.12
C ASP A 220 28.34 16.62 1.82
N VAL A 221 28.88 15.66 1.09
CA VAL A 221 29.65 15.85 -0.14
C VAL A 221 28.74 16.05 -1.36
N LEU A 222 27.46 15.73 -1.24
CA LEU A 222 26.52 15.86 -2.37
C LEU A 222 26.28 17.32 -2.76
N PRO A 223 26.09 17.62 -4.06
CA PRO A 223 25.58 18.89 -4.53
C PRO A 223 24.21 19.23 -3.92
N ASP A 224 23.88 20.52 -3.84
CA ASP A 224 22.65 20.98 -3.17
C ASP A 224 21.36 20.52 -3.87
N ASP A 225 21.36 20.33 -5.18
CA ASP A 225 20.26 19.75 -5.93
C ASP A 225 19.97 18.29 -5.52
N GLN A 226 21.03 17.51 -5.24
CA GLN A 226 20.90 16.14 -4.76
C GLN A 226 20.49 16.09 -3.27
N LYS A 227 21.01 17.01 -2.43
CA LYS A 227 20.56 17.16 -1.05
C LYS A 227 19.07 17.51 -0.99
N LEU A 228 18.58 18.37 -1.88
CA LEU A 228 17.16 18.69 -1.99
C LEU A 228 16.31 17.45 -2.25
N ILE A 229 16.76 16.55 -3.13
CA ILE A 229 16.04 15.28 -3.39
C ILE A 229 15.96 14.42 -2.12
N LEU A 230 17.06 14.30 -1.37
CA LEU A 230 17.05 13.52 -0.12
C LEU A 230 16.09 14.11 0.93
N ASP A 231 16.07 15.43 1.07
CA ASP A 231 15.23 16.10 2.06
C ASP A 231 13.74 16.02 1.70
N ILE A 232 13.39 16.25 0.43
CA ILE A 232 11.98 16.14 -0.01
C ILE A 232 11.49 14.68 0.03
N ALA A 233 12.35 13.72 -0.30
CA ALA A 233 12.01 12.31 -0.17
C ALA A 233 11.76 11.90 1.31
N LYS A 234 12.49 12.49 2.26
CA LYS A 234 12.20 12.33 3.68
C LYS A 234 10.80 12.85 4.03
N VAL A 235 10.42 14.03 3.52
CA VAL A 235 9.06 14.58 3.71
C VAL A 235 8.02 13.65 3.11
N ILE A 236 8.24 13.12 1.91
CA ILE A 236 7.33 12.17 1.26
C ILE A 236 7.17 10.91 2.11
N ARG A 237 8.26 10.30 2.57
CA ARG A 237 8.23 9.07 3.36
C ARG A 237 7.53 9.23 4.70
N VAL A 238 7.89 10.26 5.45
CA VAL A 238 7.41 10.44 6.82
C VAL A 238 6.11 11.25 6.87
N GLY A 239 6.01 12.31 6.06
CA GLY A 239 4.84 13.20 6.04
C GLY A 239 3.66 12.64 5.26
N PHE A 240 3.90 11.82 4.21
CA PHE A 240 2.83 11.34 3.34
C PHE A 240 2.63 9.82 3.40
N LEU A 241 3.69 9.00 3.22
CA LEU A 241 3.56 7.54 3.13
C LEU A 241 3.35 6.86 4.49
N GLN A 242 4.03 7.35 5.54
CA GLN A 242 3.85 6.79 6.88
C GLN A 242 2.47 7.19 7.42
N GLN A 243 1.74 6.22 7.96
CA GLN A 243 0.40 6.42 8.53
C GLN A 243 0.34 5.91 9.97
N ASN A 244 -0.50 6.56 10.77
CA ASN A 244 -0.83 6.13 12.12
C ASN A 244 -2.27 5.62 12.18
N ALA A 245 -2.43 4.31 12.27
CA ALA A 245 -3.74 3.67 12.32
C ALA A 245 -4.59 4.03 13.57
N PHE A 246 -3.97 4.64 14.58
CA PHE A 246 -4.67 5.04 15.81
C PHE A 246 -5.04 6.52 15.85
N HIS A 247 -4.66 7.30 14.83
CA HIS A 247 -5.00 8.71 14.74
C HIS A 247 -6.25 8.90 13.87
N LYS A 248 -7.27 9.58 14.41
CA LYS A 248 -8.60 9.74 13.75
C LYS A 248 -8.53 10.30 12.31
N ASP A 249 -7.62 11.24 12.06
CA ASP A 249 -7.49 11.91 10.76
C ASP A 249 -6.45 11.26 9.83
N ASP A 250 -5.77 10.20 10.30
CA ASP A 250 -4.74 9.48 9.53
C ASP A 250 -5.10 8.01 9.28
N THR A 251 -6.02 7.43 10.06
CA THR A 251 -6.52 6.07 9.87
C THR A 251 -7.21 5.89 8.52
N CYS A 252 -8.02 6.88 8.12
CA CYS A 252 -8.72 6.89 6.84
C CYS A 252 -8.61 8.28 6.22
N VAL A 253 -7.67 8.46 5.32
CA VAL A 253 -7.40 9.75 4.67
C VAL A 253 -8.18 9.85 3.36
N PRO A 254 -9.09 10.83 3.20
CA PRO A 254 -9.80 11.06 1.95
C PRO A 254 -8.86 11.33 0.78
N LEU A 255 -9.22 10.90 -0.43
CA LEU A 255 -8.42 11.10 -1.63
C LEU A 255 -8.13 12.58 -1.93
N GLU A 256 -9.09 13.46 -1.63
CA GLU A 256 -8.91 14.90 -1.78
C GLU A 256 -7.81 15.43 -0.85
N LYS A 257 -7.77 14.98 0.41
CA LYS A 257 -6.68 15.33 1.34
C LYS A 257 -5.35 14.79 0.85
N GLN A 258 -5.30 13.53 0.38
CA GLN A 258 -4.09 12.95 -0.20
C GLN A 258 -3.56 13.80 -1.36
N PHE A 259 -4.44 14.23 -2.25
CA PHE A 259 -4.07 15.11 -3.36
C PHE A 259 -3.49 16.45 -2.86
N LYS A 260 -4.15 17.11 -1.91
CA LYS A 260 -3.66 18.39 -1.35
C LYS A 260 -2.32 18.24 -0.62
N MET A 261 -2.08 17.10 0.04
CA MET A 261 -0.76 16.79 0.65
C MET A 261 0.32 16.68 -0.43
N MET A 262 0.07 15.92 -1.50
CA MET A 262 1.00 15.81 -2.64
C MET A 262 1.27 17.17 -3.27
N ASP A 263 0.23 17.98 -3.45
CA ASP A 263 0.32 19.30 -4.06
C ASP A 263 1.22 20.26 -3.25
N VAL A 264 1.07 20.30 -1.93
CA VAL A 264 1.92 21.18 -1.08
C VAL A 264 3.36 20.69 -1.05
N ILE A 265 3.59 19.37 -0.98
CA ILE A 265 4.94 18.79 -1.01
C ILE A 265 5.64 19.13 -2.33
N LEU A 266 4.96 18.94 -3.45
CA LEU A 266 5.51 19.26 -4.78
C LEU A 266 5.67 20.76 -4.98
N TYR A 267 4.81 21.57 -4.38
CA TYR A 267 4.94 23.03 -4.40
C TYR A 267 6.22 23.49 -3.69
N LEU A 268 6.49 22.98 -2.48
CA LEU A 268 7.74 23.20 -1.78
C LEU A 268 8.96 22.78 -2.62
N TYR A 269 8.89 21.56 -3.18
CA TYR A 269 9.98 21.05 -4.03
C TYR A 269 10.27 21.97 -5.22
N LYS A 270 9.24 22.44 -5.93
CA LYS A 270 9.39 23.33 -7.10
C LYS A 270 10.02 24.68 -6.70
N LYS A 271 9.57 25.28 -5.61
CA LYS A 271 10.13 26.54 -5.08
C LYS A 271 11.58 26.37 -4.63
N ALA A 272 11.88 25.36 -3.83
CA ALA A 272 13.25 25.07 -3.37
C ALA A 272 14.20 24.79 -4.53
N ARG A 273 13.78 23.97 -5.51
CA ARG A 273 14.55 23.66 -6.70
C ARG A 273 14.92 24.91 -7.51
N SER A 274 13.98 25.84 -7.65
CA SER A 274 14.18 27.10 -8.34
C SER A 274 15.33 27.91 -7.71
N LEU A 275 15.38 28.00 -6.37
CA LEU A 275 16.42 28.72 -5.65
C LEU A 275 17.77 27.99 -5.66
N VAL A 276 17.76 26.66 -5.55
CA VAL A 276 18.99 25.85 -5.68
C VAL A 276 19.62 26.06 -7.06
N HIS A 277 18.84 26.14 -8.12
CA HIS A 277 19.32 26.48 -9.47
C HIS A 277 19.89 27.89 -9.59
N MET A 278 19.50 28.80 -8.70
CA MET A 278 20.10 30.15 -8.55
C MET A 278 21.32 30.13 -7.61
N SER A 279 21.88 28.96 -7.32
CA SER A 279 23.04 28.75 -6.43
C SER A 279 22.77 29.10 -4.96
N MET A 280 21.52 29.07 -4.53
CA MET A 280 21.17 29.23 -3.11
C MET A 280 21.50 27.93 -2.35
N PRO A 281 22.30 27.98 -1.26
CA PRO A 281 22.64 26.79 -0.49
C PRO A 281 21.42 26.15 0.16
N MET A 282 21.38 24.81 0.14
CA MET A 282 20.29 24.05 0.78
C MET A 282 20.18 24.31 2.29
N SER A 283 21.30 24.65 2.96
CA SER A 283 21.31 25.01 4.40
C SER A 283 20.40 26.20 4.74
N ILE A 284 20.33 27.20 3.86
CA ILE A 284 19.46 28.36 4.06
C ILE A 284 17.98 27.96 3.86
N LEU A 285 17.71 27.15 2.85
CA LEU A 285 16.33 26.70 2.57
C LEU A 285 15.76 25.82 3.69
N LYS A 286 16.62 25.14 4.45
CA LYS A 286 16.23 24.29 5.60
C LYS A 286 15.97 25.08 6.88
N GLU A 287 16.27 26.37 6.94
CA GLU A 287 15.93 27.22 8.08
C GLU A 287 14.40 27.44 8.16
N ASP A 288 13.67 27.20 7.07
CA ASP A 288 12.22 27.28 7.08
C ASP A 288 11.61 26.15 7.92
N PRO A 289 10.82 26.46 8.93
CA PRO A 289 10.10 25.46 9.72
C PRO A 289 9.07 24.66 8.92
N ILE A 290 8.79 25.03 7.68
CA ILE A 290 7.84 24.34 6.80
C ILE A 290 8.25 22.87 6.56
N TRP A 291 9.55 22.59 6.53
CA TRP A 291 10.05 21.20 6.35
C TRP A 291 9.56 20.27 7.45
N ASP A 292 9.59 20.73 8.71
CA ASP A 292 9.10 19.97 9.84
C ASP A 292 7.56 19.97 9.92
N LYS A 293 6.93 21.10 9.57
CA LYS A 293 5.46 21.20 9.48
C LYS A 293 4.88 20.21 8.46
N LEU A 294 5.53 19.99 7.31
CA LEU A 294 5.06 19.04 6.31
C LEU A 294 5.17 17.58 6.77
N ILE A 295 6.06 17.28 7.70
CA ILE A 295 6.14 15.93 8.30
C ILE A 295 4.91 15.65 9.18
N SER A 296 4.36 16.68 9.84
CA SER A 296 3.18 16.57 10.71
C SER A 296 1.84 16.93 10.04
N ILE A 297 1.87 17.38 8.79
CA ILE A 297 0.70 17.93 8.07
C ILE A 297 -0.56 17.06 8.11
N LYS A 298 -0.37 15.74 8.09
CA LYS A 298 -1.46 14.75 8.15
C LYS A 298 -2.23 14.78 9.48
N TYR A 299 -1.56 15.22 10.56
CA TYR A 299 -2.13 15.36 11.90
C TYR A 299 -2.66 16.76 12.15
N ASP A 300 -1.95 17.78 11.64
CA ASP A 300 -2.24 19.18 11.88
C ASP A 300 -3.48 19.66 11.11
N ILE A 301 -3.77 19.02 9.97
CA ILE A 301 -4.95 19.35 9.16
C ILE A 301 -5.99 18.24 9.30
N PRO A 302 -7.14 18.51 9.94
CA PRO A 302 -8.27 17.57 10.00
C PRO A 302 -8.83 17.25 8.61
N ASN A 303 -9.49 16.09 8.48
CA ASN A 303 -10.05 15.63 7.19
C ASN A 303 -11.18 16.51 6.66
N ASP A 304 -11.80 17.33 7.51
CA ASP A 304 -12.89 18.28 7.20
C ASP A 304 -12.42 19.74 6.99
N ARG A 305 -11.10 20.03 7.17
CA ARG A 305 -10.55 21.39 7.08
C ARG A 305 -9.46 21.51 6.01
N LEU A 306 -9.79 21.09 4.79
CA LEU A 306 -8.86 21.10 3.66
C LEU A 306 -8.49 22.50 3.15
N ASP A 307 -9.21 23.52 3.58
CA ASP A 307 -8.89 24.94 3.36
C ASP A 307 -7.53 25.34 3.96
N MET A 308 -7.10 24.69 5.05
CA MET A 308 -5.84 24.99 5.73
C MET A 308 -4.59 24.70 4.88
N PHE A 309 -4.68 23.87 3.85
CA PHE A 309 -3.54 23.61 2.94
C PHE A 309 -3.07 24.86 2.20
N ASP A 310 -3.97 25.81 1.94
CA ASP A 310 -3.62 27.06 1.26
C ASP A 310 -2.74 27.97 2.14
N ASP A 311 -2.84 27.86 3.45
CA ASP A 311 -1.99 28.63 4.37
C ASP A 311 -0.56 28.10 4.37
N TYR A 312 -0.36 26.78 4.22
CA TYR A 312 0.98 26.21 4.03
C TYR A 312 1.66 26.72 2.76
N LYS A 313 0.94 26.89 1.66
CA LYS A 313 1.49 27.48 0.42
C LYS A 313 1.86 28.95 0.61
N LYS A 314 1.02 29.73 1.31
CA LYS A 314 1.33 31.13 1.65
C LYS A 314 2.56 31.24 2.55
N ASP A 315 2.73 30.34 3.52
CA ASP A 315 3.92 30.32 4.37
C ASP A 315 5.18 30.02 3.55
N ILE A 316 5.13 29.04 2.63
CA ILE A 316 6.20 28.77 1.68
C ILE A 316 6.54 30.03 0.87
N ASP A 317 5.55 30.68 0.26
CA ASP A 317 5.78 31.87 -0.55
C ASP A 317 6.44 32.97 0.27
N ARG A 318 5.94 33.29 1.46
CA ARG A 318 6.52 34.34 2.31
C ARG A 318 7.98 34.10 2.63
N PHE A 319 8.35 32.87 2.96
CA PHE A 319 9.74 32.56 3.29
C PHE A 319 10.63 32.65 2.05
N TYR A 320 10.24 32.01 0.96
CA TYR A 320 11.06 31.94 -0.24
C TYR A 320 11.17 33.28 -0.97
N ASP A 321 10.11 34.10 -0.96
CA ASP A 321 10.14 35.45 -1.50
C ASP A 321 11.05 36.34 -0.64
N SER A 322 11.04 36.21 0.69
CA SER A 322 11.95 36.93 1.59
C SER A 322 13.44 36.64 1.35
N ILE A 323 13.76 35.38 0.94
CA ILE A 323 15.12 35.02 0.56
C ILE A 323 15.53 35.69 -0.74
N LEU A 324 14.64 35.78 -1.72
CA LEU A 324 14.91 36.45 -3.00
C LEU A 324 15.15 37.96 -2.78
N GLU A 325 14.34 38.61 -1.95
CA GLU A 325 14.50 40.01 -1.62
C GLU A 325 15.81 40.34 -0.90
N LYS A 326 16.30 39.42 -0.04
CA LYS A 326 17.56 39.62 0.70
C LYS A 326 18.81 39.40 -0.17
N ASN A 327 18.68 38.69 -1.28
CA ASN A 327 19.78 38.33 -2.16
C ASN A 327 19.70 39.03 -3.54
N ALA A 328 18.72 39.87 -3.76
CA ALA A 328 18.61 40.79 -4.91
C ALA A 328 19.31 42.13 -4.60
#